data_2a780a9f7198c58b673f10704a522eb5
#
_entry.id   2a780a9f7198c58b673f10704a522eb5
#
_cell.length_a   1.000
_cell.length_b   1.000
_cell.length_c   1.000
_cell.angle_alpha   90.00
_cell.angle_beta   90.00
_cell.angle_gamma   90.00
#
_symmetry.space_group_name_H-M   'P 1'
#
loop_
_entity.id
_entity.type
_entity.pdbx_description
1 polymer ?
#
loop_
_entity_poly.entity_id
_entity_poly.type
_entity_poly.pdbx_seq_one_letter_code
_entity_poly.pdbx_strand_id
1 'polypeptide(L)'
;MRFEPVEPPRSFGVGHRGQSLQHVADAWLRDDEVLTLRTDSGTELDLTRKAWGYYVTPSLNRRLAEYGLRAALCVGVPRTEGDAERMYLMLVEAGREPDFEAYLDAEEMRVVAWLDTDEAVRAAADKLEDQ
;
A
#
# COMPACT_ATOMS: atom_id res chain seq x y z
N MET A 1 -11.42 19.44 -6.57
CA MET A 1 -11.38 17.99 -6.77
C MET A 1 -12.57 17.55 -7.61
N ARG A 2 -12.35 16.60 -8.51
CA ARG A 2 -13.44 15.93 -9.23
C ARG A 2 -13.47 14.46 -8.78
N PHE A 3 -14.65 13.96 -8.50
CA PHE A 3 -14.89 12.60 -8.08
C PHE A 3 -15.98 11.99 -8.95
N GLU A 4 -15.72 10.83 -9.54
CA GLU A 4 -16.70 10.15 -10.39
C GLU A 4 -16.87 8.71 -9.93
N PRO A 5 -18.06 8.34 -9.43
CA PRO A 5 -18.38 6.94 -9.16
C PRO A 5 -18.40 6.13 -10.45
N VAL A 6 -17.95 4.90 -10.38
CA VAL A 6 -18.09 3.92 -11.47
C VAL A 6 -19.38 3.13 -11.22
N GLU A 7 -20.43 3.40 -12.02
CA GLU A 7 -21.76 2.83 -11.83
C GLU A 7 -22.20 2.01 -13.04
N PRO A 8 -22.44 0.71 -12.90
CA PRO A 8 -22.13 -0.10 -11.71
C PRO A 8 -20.61 -0.28 -11.54
N PRO A 9 -20.14 -0.63 -10.33
CA PRO A 9 -18.70 -0.87 -10.14
C PRO A 9 -18.18 -1.93 -11.11
N ARG A 10 -16.96 -1.71 -11.61
CA ARG A 10 -16.34 -2.63 -12.54
C ARG A 10 -15.64 -3.75 -11.77
N SER A 11 -16.05 -5.00 -12.01
CA SER A 11 -15.45 -6.16 -11.35
C SER A 11 -14.34 -6.75 -12.23
N PHE A 12 -13.26 -7.19 -11.59
CA PHE A 12 -12.15 -7.85 -12.29
C PHE A 12 -11.41 -8.77 -11.33
N GLY A 13 -10.75 -9.78 -11.87
CA GLY A 13 -9.97 -10.73 -11.07
C GLY A 13 -8.49 -10.37 -11.05
N VAL A 14 -7.85 -10.58 -9.91
CA VAL A 14 -6.40 -10.37 -9.74
C VAL A 14 -5.81 -11.50 -8.89
N GLY A 15 -4.50 -11.66 -9.00
CA GLY A 15 -3.71 -12.55 -8.15
C GLY A 15 -3.83 -14.01 -8.50
N HIS A 16 -3.09 -14.84 -7.76
CA HIS A 16 -3.01 -16.28 -7.99
C HIS A 16 -4.32 -17.00 -7.69
N ARG A 17 -5.10 -16.48 -6.77
CA ARG A 17 -6.36 -17.08 -6.36
C ARG A 17 -7.57 -16.48 -7.10
N GLY A 18 -7.34 -15.58 -8.04
CA GLY A 18 -8.43 -14.96 -8.80
C GLY A 18 -9.37 -14.14 -7.94
N GLN A 19 -8.84 -13.40 -6.99
CA GLN A 19 -9.64 -12.52 -6.14
C GLN A 19 -10.39 -11.52 -6.98
N SER A 20 -11.66 -11.28 -6.64
CA SER A 20 -12.47 -10.30 -7.31
C SER A 20 -12.32 -8.95 -6.63
N LEU A 21 -11.96 -7.94 -7.39
CA LEU A 21 -11.93 -6.55 -6.94
C LEU A 21 -13.01 -5.76 -7.67
N GLN A 22 -13.45 -4.67 -7.05
CA GLN A 22 -14.41 -3.77 -7.66
C GLN A 22 -13.82 -2.37 -7.74
N HIS A 23 -13.76 -1.84 -8.95
CA HIS A 23 -13.37 -0.46 -9.18
C HIS A 23 -14.60 0.42 -8.99
N VAL A 24 -14.63 1.19 -7.91
CA VAL A 24 -15.84 1.90 -7.48
C VAL A 24 -15.85 3.37 -7.84
N ALA A 25 -14.68 4.00 -8.03
CA ALA A 25 -14.64 5.44 -8.30
C ALA A 25 -13.27 5.88 -8.81
N ASP A 26 -13.27 7.00 -9.51
CA ASP A 26 -12.07 7.73 -9.90
C ASP A 26 -12.08 9.09 -9.22
N ALA A 27 -10.90 9.60 -8.85
CA ALA A 27 -10.76 10.91 -8.25
C ALA A 27 -9.64 11.68 -8.94
N TRP A 28 -9.89 12.96 -9.22
CA TRP A 28 -8.89 13.90 -9.78
C TRP A 28 -8.66 14.99 -8.75
N LEU A 29 -7.44 15.03 -8.20
CA LEU A 29 -7.06 16.04 -7.24
C LEU A 29 -6.33 17.19 -7.95
N ARG A 30 -6.59 18.40 -7.50
CA ARG A 30 -5.80 19.58 -7.90
C ARG A 30 -4.56 19.67 -7.01
N ASP A 31 -3.63 20.54 -7.41
CA ASP A 31 -2.43 20.81 -6.61
C ASP A 31 -2.83 21.19 -5.18
N ASP A 32 -2.14 20.59 -4.22
CA ASP A 32 -2.30 20.84 -2.79
C ASP A 32 -3.64 20.37 -2.20
N GLU A 33 -4.34 19.50 -2.91
CA GLU A 33 -5.52 18.83 -2.35
C GLU A 33 -5.15 17.50 -1.75
N VAL A 34 -5.80 17.14 -0.65
CA VAL A 34 -5.59 15.90 0.11
C VAL A 34 -6.85 15.05 0.06
N LEU A 35 -6.69 13.77 -0.23
CA LEU A 35 -7.76 12.78 -0.11
C LEU A 35 -7.39 11.83 1.01
N THR A 36 -8.29 11.65 1.98
CA THR A 36 -8.08 10.71 3.08
C THR A 36 -8.86 9.43 2.84
N LEU A 37 -8.16 8.31 2.91
CA LEU A 37 -8.75 6.98 2.84
C LEU A 37 -8.89 6.46 4.26
N ARG A 38 -10.06 5.92 4.60
CA ARG A 38 -10.37 5.45 5.95
C ARG A 38 -10.95 4.06 5.91
N THR A 39 -10.75 3.31 6.99
CA THR A 39 -11.47 2.07 7.23
C THR A 39 -12.38 2.25 8.44
N ASP A 40 -13.41 1.41 8.55
CA ASP A 40 -14.34 1.48 9.68
C ASP A 40 -13.66 1.19 11.02
N SER A 41 -12.52 0.48 10.97
CA SER A 41 -11.70 0.19 12.15
C SER A 41 -10.91 1.39 12.66
N GLY A 42 -10.89 2.51 11.91
CA GLY A 42 -10.27 3.76 12.37
C GLY A 42 -8.91 4.08 11.77
N THR A 43 -8.44 3.32 10.78
CA THR A 43 -7.18 3.65 10.11
C THR A 43 -7.37 4.81 9.14
N GLU A 44 -6.30 5.57 8.92
CA GLU A 44 -6.32 6.70 8.00
C GLU A 44 -5.05 6.74 7.15
N LEU A 45 -5.22 7.09 5.88
CA LEU A 45 -4.13 7.30 4.95
C LEU A 45 -4.46 8.50 4.10
N ASP A 46 -3.52 9.44 4.00
CA ASP A 46 -3.68 10.65 3.19
C ASP A 46 -2.86 10.57 1.92
N LEU A 47 -3.49 10.90 0.80
CA LEU A 47 -2.81 11.10 -0.48
C LEU A 47 -2.86 12.58 -0.82
N THR A 48 -1.70 13.20 -0.96
CA THR A 48 -1.59 14.63 -1.29
C THR A 48 -1.11 14.80 -2.72
N ARG A 49 -1.86 15.59 -3.50
CA ARG A 49 -1.49 15.92 -4.86
C ARG A 49 -0.58 17.14 -4.86
N LYS A 50 0.55 17.03 -5.55
CA LYS A 50 1.47 18.14 -5.80
C LYS A 50 1.67 18.27 -7.30
N ALA A 51 2.13 19.42 -7.74
CA ALA A 51 2.40 19.64 -9.17
C ALA A 51 3.35 18.58 -9.75
N TRP A 52 4.26 18.04 -8.94
CA TRP A 52 5.22 17.03 -9.36
C TRP A 52 4.74 15.59 -9.15
N GLY A 53 3.57 15.35 -8.55
CA GLY A 53 3.07 14.00 -8.29
C GLY A 53 2.29 13.90 -7.00
N TYR A 54 2.55 12.85 -6.26
CA TYR A 54 1.85 12.57 -5.01
C TYR A 54 2.83 12.21 -3.90
N TYR A 55 2.44 12.50 -2.67
CA TYR A 55 3.09 11.85 -1.54
C TYR A 55 2.02 11.31 -0.58
N VAL A 56 2.45 10.35 0.21
CA VAL A 56 1.57 9.61 1.13
C VAL A 56 1.95 9.97 2.57
N THR A 57 0.98 10.28 3.39
CA THR A 57 1.17 10.49 4.83
C THR A 57 0.15 9.66 5.61
N PRO A 58 0.40 9.33 6.88
CA PRO A 58 1.49 9.80 7.77
C PRO A 58 2.86 9.20 7.43
N SER A 59 3.91 9.78 7.99
CA SER A 59 5.28 9.29 7.78
C SER A 59 5.45 7.85 8.30
N LEU A 60 6.22 7.06 7.56
CA LEU A 60 6.37 5.63 7.83
C LEU A 60 6.90 5.34 9.23
N ASN A 61 7.92 6.08 9.65
CA ASN A 61 8.66 5.78 10.87
C ASN A 61 8.22 6.57 12.10
N ARG A 62 7.21 7.42 11.99
CA ARG A 62 6.80 8.28 13.10
C ARG A 62 5.34 8.17 13.46
N ARG A 63 4.46 8.48 12.51
CA ARG A 63 3.05 8.63 12.79
C ARG A 63 2.15 7.56 12.21
N LEU A 64 2.65 6.73 11.31
CA LEU A 64 1.84 5.70 10.67
C LEU A 64 1.17 4.79 11.71
N ALA A 65 1.93 4.40 12.75
CA ALA A 65 1.40 3.55 13.81
C ALA A 65 0.27 4.22 14.61
N GLU A 66 0.33 5.55 14.78
CA GLU A 66 -0.72 6.31 15.48
C GLU A 66 -2.05 6.25 14.72
N TYR A 67 -1.98 6.08 13.40
CA TYR A 67 -3.16 5.97 12.56
C TYR A 67 -3.53 4.52 12.27
N GLY A 68 -2.98 3.58 13.05
CA GLY A 68 -3.38 2.19 13.04
C GLY A 68 -2.80 1.35 11.90
N LEU A 69 -1.76 1.84 11.22
CA LEU A 69 -1.20 1.16 10.06
C LEU A 69 0.27 0.81 10.26
N ARG A 70 0.68 -0.26 9.59
CA ARG A 70 2.06 -0.69 9.45
C ARG A 70 2.40 -0.78 7.97
N ALA A 71 3.65 -0.50 7.61
CA ALA A 71 4.09 -0.56 6.21
C ALA A 71 5.05 -1.73 6.00
N ALA A 72 4.82 -2.49 4.93
CA ALA A 72 5.65 -3.64 4.56
C ALA A 72 6.03 -3.53 3.09
N LEU A 73 7.31 -3.78 2.80
CA LEU A 73 7.77 -4.02 1.44
C LEU A 73 7.64 -5.52 1.18
N CYS A 74 6.87 -5.89 0.17
CA CYS A 74 6.58 -7.28 -0.16
C CYS A 74 7.06 -7.61 -1.56
N VAL A 75 7.42 -8.88 -1.77
CA VAL A 75 7.82 -9.37 -3.08
C VAL A 75 7.01 -10.61 -3.43
N GLY A 76 6.55 -10.68 -4.67
CA GLY A 76 5.84 -11.83 -5.20
C GLY A 76 6.67 -12.56 -6.23
N VAL A 77 6.43 -13.87 -6.38
CA VAL A 77 7.09 -14.66 -7.41
C VAL A 77 6.69 -14.14 -8.79
N PRO A 78 7.59 -14.23 -9.79
CA PRO A 78 7.24 -13.85 -11.16
C PRO A 78 6.07 -14.66 -11.69
N ARG A 79 5.18 -14.03 -12.45
CA ARG A 79 4.05 -14.72 -13.09
C ARG A 79 4.51 -15.62 -14.22
N THR A 80 5.60 -15.23 -14.87
CA THR A 80 6.18 -15.95 -16.00
C THR A 80 7.63 -16.21 -15.68
N GLU A 81 8.09 -17.42 -15.92
CA GLU A 81 9.49 -17.78 -15.72
C GLU A 81 10.41 -16.84 -16.50
N GLY A 82 11.44 -16.35 -15.82
CA GLY A 82 12.39 -15.40 -16.40
C GLY A 82 12.03 -13.93 -16.19
N ASP A 83 10.83 -13.62 -15.72
CA ASP A 83 10.44 -12.25 -15.38
C ASP A 83 11.03 -11.85 -14.03
N ALA A 84 11.13 -10.55 -13.80
CA ALA A 84 11.55 -10.02 -12.51
C ALA A 84 10.47 -10.25 -11.45
N GLU A 85 10.89 -10.41 -10.21
CA GLU A 85 9.96 -10.41 -9.09
C GLU A 85 9.23 -9.07 -9.02
N ARG A 86 7.98 -9.11 -8.59
CA ARG A 86 7.18 -7.90 -8.43
C ARG A 86 7.18 -7.46 -6.99
N MET A 87 7.36 -6.18 -6.78
CA MET A 87 7.43 -5.59 -5.44
C MET A 87 6.25 -4.67 -5.20
N TYR A 88 5.75 -4.70 -3.96
CA TYR A 88 4.60 -3.91 -3.55
C TYR A 88 4.83 -3.31 -2.18
N LEU A 89 4.32 -2.10 -2.02
CA LEU A 89 4.20 -1.49 -0.70
C LEU A 89 2.80 -1.80 -0.18
N MET A 90 2.74 -2.48 0.97
CA MET A 90 1.48 -2.85 1.60
C MET A 90 1.33 -2.09 2.90
N LEU A 91 0.11 -1.60 3.15
CA LEU A 91 -0.23 -0.96 4.41
C LEU A 91 -1.19 -1.89 5.14
N VAL A 92 -0.78 -2.30 6.34
CA VAL A 92 -1.44 -3.36 7.10
C VAL A 92 -2.02 -2.76 8.37
N GLU A 93 -3.29 -3.05 8.66
CA GLU A 93 -3.86 -2.65 9.94
C GLU A 93 -3.16 -3.38 11.09
N ALA A 94 -2.71 -2.60 12.07
CA ALA A 94 -2.09 -3.16 13.28
C ALA A 94 -3.10 -4.11 13.97
N GLY A 95 -2.63 -5.31 14.28
CA GLY A 95 -3.48 -6.36 14.85
C GLY A 95 -4.07 -7.32 13.81
N ARG A 96 -3.96 -7.01 12.52
CA ARG A 96 -4.44 -7.87 11.43
C ARG A 96 -3.32 -8.61 10.69
N GLU A 97 -2.14 -8.66 11.30
CA GLU A 97 -0.98 -9.33 10.70
C GLU A 97 -1.25 -10.79 10.35
N PRO A 98 -1.96 -11.59 11.16
CA PRO A 98 -2.26 -12.98 10.76
C PRO A 98 -3.08 -13.08 9.47
N ASP A 99 -4.06 -12.20 9.28
CA ASP A 99 -4.85 -12.18 8.03
C ASP A 99 -3.99 -11.77 6.84
N PHE A 100 -3.08 -10.82 7.07
CA PHE A 100 -2.14 -10.37 6.06
C PHE A 100 -1.20 -11.50 5.64
N GLU A 101 -0.64 -12.23 6.60
CA GLU A 101 0.25 -13.35 6.30
C GLU A 101 -0.46 -14.46 5.54
N ALA A 102 -1.71 -14.75 5.88
CA ALA A 102 -2.51 -15.73 5.15
C ALA A 102 -2.74 -15.28 3.70
N TYR A 103 -2.98 -13.98 3.50
CA TYR A 103 -3.10 -13.40 2.15
C TYR A 103 -1.80 -13.56 1.37
N LEU A 104 -0.67 -13.24 1.98
CA LEU A 104 0.65 -13.37 1.32
C LEU A 104 0.94 -14.81 0.92
N ASP A 105 0.65 -15.76 1.80
CA ASP A 105 0.87 -17.18 1.50
C ASP A 105 0.01 -17.61 0.32
N ALA A 106 -1.26 -17.20 0.29
CA ALA A 106 -2.18 -17.54 -0.80
C ALA A 106 -1.72 -16.93 -2.14
N GLU A 107 -1.11 -15.76 -2.11
CA GLU A 107 -0.65 -15.05 -3.30
C GLU A 107 0.82 -15.31 -3.62
N GLU A 108 1.46 -16.22 -2.91
CA GLU A 108 2.88 -16.56 -3.10
C GLU A 108 3.78 -15.35 -2.98
N MET A 109 3.55 -14.58 -1.91
CA MET A 109 4.30 -13.37 -1.59
C MET A 109 4.95 -13.48 -0.22
N ARG A 110 5.95 -12.65 0.03
CA ARG A 110 6.62 -12.57 1.33
C ARG A 110 6.99 -11.14 1.67
N VAL A 111 7.13 -10.86 2.97
CA VAL A 111 7.63 -9.57 3.44
C VAL A 111 9.15 -9.58 3.32
N VAL A 112 9.68 -8.56 2.66
CA VAL A 112 11.12 -8.31 2.61
C VAL A 112 11.56 -7.48 3.81
N ALA A 113 10.76 -6.47 4.15
CA ALA A 113 11.07 -5.58 5.27
C ALA A 113 9.81 -4.90 5.77
N TRP A 114 9.71 -4.76 7.10
CA TRP A 114 8.75 -3.85 7.70
C TRP A 114 9.40 -2.47 7.78
N LEU A 115 8.72 -1.48 7.27
CA LEU A 115 9.26 -0.12 7.13
C LEU A 115 8.56 0.89 8.04
N ASP A 116 8.06 0.43 9.16
CA ASP A 116 7.21 1.23 10.04
C ASP A 116 7.86 1.59 11.39
N THR A 117 9.15 1.36 11.53
CA THR A 117 9.92 1.81 12.70
C THR A 117 11.06 2.70 12.26
N ASP A 118 11.47 3.61 13.15
CA ASP A 118 12.60 4.50 12.86
C ASP A 118 13.85 3.69 12.56
N GLU A 119 14.11 2.66 13.37
CA GLU A 119 15.27 1.79 13.19
C GLU A 119 15.29 1.09 11.82
N ALA A 120 14.16 0.48 11.45
CA ALA A 120 14.08 -0.26 10.18
C ALA A 120 14.21 0.66 8.97
N VAL A 121 13.57 1.82 9.01
CA VAL A 121 13.62 2.79 7.91
C VAL A 121 15.03 3.36 7.77
N ARG A 122 15.68 3.69 8.88
CA ARG A 122 17.06 4.20 8.84
C ARG A 122 18.04 3.16 8.33
N ALA A 123 17.88 1.89 8.73
CA ALA A 123 18.73 0.82 8.24
C ALA A 123 18.57 0.63 6.73
N ALA A 124 17.35 0.70 6.23
CA ALA A 124 17.09 0.61 4.78
C ALA A 124 17.66 1.82 4.03
N ALA A 125 17.46 3.03 4.57
CA ALA A 125 17.98 4.26 3.96
C ALA A 125 19.51 4.25 3.90
N ASP A 126 20.16 3.83 4.98
CA ASP A 126 21.63 3.76 5.03
C ASP A 126 22.18 2.82 3.95
N LYS A 127 21.54 1.67 3.76
CA LYS A 127 21.96 0.73 2.72
C LYS A 127 21.80 1.31 1.32
N LEU A 128 20.72 2.04 1.08
CA LEU A 128 20.46 2.66 -0.21
C LEU A 128 21.41 3.82 -0.49
N GLU A 129 21.71 4.61 0.54
CA GLU A 129 22.62 5.75 0.40
C GLU A 129 24.08 5.34 0.17
N ASP A 130 24.47 4.15 0.63
CA ASP A 130 25.83 3.61 0.44
C ASP A 130 26.10 3.08 -0.96
N GLN A 131 25.15 3.18 -1.86
CA GLN A 131 25.31 2.68 -3.26
C GLN A 131 25.72 3.79 -4.27
#